data_0c4799dcd159d869934d89ca9fe79a8c
#
_entry.id   0c4799dcd159d869934d89ca9fe79a8c
#
_cell.length_a   1.000
_cell.length_b   1.000
_cell.length_c   1.000
_cell.angle_alpha   90.00
_cell.angle_beta   90.00
_cell.angle_gamma   90.00
#
_symmetry.space_group_name_H-M   'P 1'
#
loop_
_entity.id
_entity.type
_entity.pdbx_description
1 polymer ?
#
loop_
_entity_poly.entity_id
_entity_poly.type
_entity_poly.pdbx_seq_one_letter_code
_entity_poly.pdbx_strand_id
1 'polypeptide(L)'
;MKAPRIGEVWEGQGGVYAGIVRGRDGAPDAHLVVGPEADNELVWKAAGDFALSAAVDEHHDFTLPTRAEQAILFGNVPELFKRDWYWSAEKHASYAGYAWCQHFDYGDQGYGHIDDELRARAVRRFPAR
;
A
#
# COMPACT_ATOMS: atom_id res chain seq x y z
N MET A 1 10.83 12.92 16.03
CA MET A 1 9.66 12.02 16.15
C MET A 1 10.14 10.58 16.12
N LYS A 2 9.75 9.80 17.09
CA LYS A 2 10.18 8.43 17.21
C LYS A 2 9.09 7.47 16.72
N ALA A 3 9.43 6.58 15.79
CA ALA A 3 8.51 5.58 15.31
C ALA A 3 8.15 4.56 16.40
N PRO A 4 6.90 4.08 16.41
CA PRO A 4 6.51 2.97 17.28
C PRO A 4 7.09 1.67 16.74
N ARG A 5 6.75 0.56 17.39
CA ARG A 5 7.09 -0.76 16.86
C ARG A 5 6.25 -1.05 15.63
N ILE A 6 6.81 -1.83 14.71
CA ILE A 6 6.06 -2.30 13.54
C ILE A 6 4.82 -3.05 14.03
N GLY A 7 3.68 -2.74 13.42
CA GLY A 7 2.40 -3.33 13.78
C GLY A 7 1.58 -2.53 14.79
N GLU A 8 2.15 -1.47 15.35
CA GLU A 8 1.42 -0.61 16.27
C GLU A 8 0.86 0.63 15.57
N VAL A 9 -0.27 1.14 16.07
CA VAL A 9 -0.81 2.41 15.59
C VAL A 9 0.18 3.52 15.88
N TRP A 10 0.45 4.35 14.88
CA TRP A 10 1.26 5.55 15.05
C TRP A 10 0.32 6.75 15.19
N GLU A 11 0.11 7.16 16.42
CA GLU A 11 -0.84 8.24 16.72
C GLU A 11 -0.54 9.49 15.90
N GLY A 12 -1.57 10.03 15.24
CA GLY A 12 -1.46 11.24 14.44
C GLY A 12 -0.83 11.04 13.06
N GLN A 13 -0.47 9.80 12.68
CA GLN A 13 0.18 9.54 11.40
C GLN A 13 -0.68 8.77 10.39
N GLY A 14 -1.94 8.53 10.71
CA GLY A 14 -2.91 8.01 9.74
C GLY A 14 -3.07 6.50 9.70
N GLY A 15 -2.45 5.76 10.61
CA GLY A 15 -2.65 4.31 10.65
C GLY A 15 -1.57 3.55 11.40
N VAL A 16 -1.29 2.34 10.94
CA VAL A 16 -0.39 1.38 11.58
C VAL A 16 0.99 1.45 10.92
N TYR A 17 2.03 1.50 11.76
CA TYR A 17 3.40 1.54 11.26
C TYR A 17 3.82 0.19 10.67
N ALA A 18 4.36 0.23 9.44
CA ALA A 18 4.74 -0.98 8.72
C ALA A 18 6.26 -1.12 8.52
N GLY A 19 7.05 -0.11 8.86
CA GLY A 19 8.50 -0.18 8.74
C GLY A 19 9.07 0.86 7.78
N ILE A 20 10.30 0.62 7.34
CA ILE A 20 11.07 1.53 6.49
C ILE A 20 11.10 1.02 5.06
N VAL A 21 10.87 1.94 4.12
CA VAL A 21 11.07 1.72 2.70
C VAL A 21 12.38 2.37 2.30
N ARG A 22 13.25 1.62 1.64
CA ARG A 22 14.53 2.15 1.17
C ARG A 22 14.32 3.26 0.14
N GLY A 23 14.98 4.40 0.35
CA GLY A 23 15.04 5.47 -0.64
C GLY A 23 15.92 5.08 -1.82
N ARG A 24 15.55 5.57 -3.01
CA ARG A 24 16.30 5.32 -4.25
C ARG A 24 16.47 6.63 -5.00
N ASP A 25 17.47 6.68 -5.86
CA ASP A 25 17.72 7.84 -6.74
C ASP A 25 17.85 9.15 -5.95
N GLY A 26 18.53 9.10 -4.80
CA GLY A 26 18.76 10.26 -3.96
C GLY A 26 17.65 10.60 -3.00
N ALA A 27 16.51 9.88 -3.06
CA ALA A 27 15.42 10.08 -2.11
C ALA A 27 15.77 9.49 -0.74
N PRO A 28 15.31 10.09 0.36
CA PRO A 28 15.54 9.51 1.70
C PRO A 28 14.73 8.23 1.89
N ASP A 29 15.20 7.38 2.81
CA ASP A 29 14.36 6.29 3.29
C ASP A 29 13.08 6.86 3.89
N ALA A 30 11.99 6.09 3.83
CA ALA A 30 10.69 6.57 4.26
C ALA A 30 10.04 5.62 5.25
N HIS A 31 9.30 6.21 6.20
CA HIS A 31 8.37 5.45 7.03
C HIS A 31 7.16 5.08 6.19
N LEU A 32 6.65 3.86 6.36
CA LEU A 32 5.45 3.37 5.68
C LEU A 32 4.35 3.17 6.72
N VAL A 33 3.18 3.76 6.45
CA VAL A 33 2.01 3.67 7.32
C VAL A 33 0.84 3.11 6.54
N VAL A 34 0.17 2.11 7.12
CA VAL A 34 -0.99 1.46 6.53
C VAL A 34 -2.25 2.19 6.95
N GLY A 35 -2.99 2.70 5.99
CA GLY A 35 -4.25 3.39 6.19
C GLY A 35 -5.46 2.51 5.94
N PRO A 36 -6.58 3.11 5.51
CA PRO A 36 -7.84 2.39 5.38
C PRO A 36 -7.88 1.43 4.19
N GLU A 37 -8.68 0.38 4.34
CA GLU A 37 -9.01 -0.55 3.27
C GLU A 37 -10.37 -0.19 2.69
N ALA A 38 -10.53 -0.37 1.38
CA ALA A 38 -11.83 -0.19 0.71
C ALA A 38 -12.80 -1.28 1.14
N ASP A 39 -14.07 -0.91 1.29
CA ASP A 39 -15.11 -1.84 1.73
C ASP A 39 -15.40 -2.93 0.70
N ASN A 40 -15.17 -2.63 -0.58
CA ASN A 40 -15.48 -3.54 -1.69
C ASN A 40 -14.24 -3.73 -2.56
N GLU A 41 -14.25 -4.81 -3.35
CA GLU A 41 -13.27 -5.00 -4.42
C GLU A 41 -13.53 -3.96 -5.50
N LEU A 42 -12.46 -3.45 -6.12
CA LEU A 42 -12.52 -2.34 -7.06
C LEU A 42 -11.66 -2.63 -8.28
N VAL A 43 -12.07 -2.08 -9.43
CA VAL A 43 -11.19 -2.03 -10.60
C VAL A 43 -10.01 -1.11 -10.30
N TRP A 44 -8.92 -1.29 -11.03
CA TRP A 44 -7.65 -0.62 -10.68
C TRP A 44 -7.76 0.90 -10.56
N LYS A 45 -8.44 1.55 -11.51
CA LYS A 45 -8.61 3.02 -11.45
C LYS A 45 -9.38 3.45 -10.21
N ALA A 46 -10.47 2.76 -9.91
CA ALA A 46 -11.28 3.07 -8.72
C ALA A 46 -10.49 2.80 -7.43
N ALA A 47 -9.63 1.79 -7.42
CA ALA A 47 -8.77 1.51 -6.27
C ALA A 47 -7.79 2.67 -6.04
N GLY A 48 -7.18 3.18 -7.11
CA GLY A 48 -6.30 4.35 -7.02
C GLY A 48 -7.03 5.60 -6.53
N ASP A 49 -8.24 5.83 -7.06
CA ASP A 49 -9.07 6.97 -6.64
C ASP A 49 -9.48 6.85 -5.17
N PHE A 50 -9.81 5.64 -4.72
CA PHE A 50 -10.10 5.38 -3.31
C PHE A 50 -8.94 5.81 -2.42
N ALA A 51 -7.72 5.36 -2.75
CA ALA A 51 -6.55 5.67 -1.94
C ALA A 51 -6.28 7.18 -1.93
N LEU A 52 -6.34 7.83 -3.08
CA LEU A 52 -6.11 9.28 -3.18
C LEU A 52 -7.15 10.09 -2.41
N SER A 53 -8.36 9.57 -2.24
CA SER A 53 -9.43 10.26 -1.50
C SER A 53 -9.37 10.03 0.00
N ALA A 54 -8.53 9.11 0.47
CA ALA A 54 -8.45 8.78 1.89
C ALA A 54 -7.89 9.95 2.69
N ALA A 55 -8.47 10.17 3.86
CA ALA A 55 -8.03 11.22 4.76
C ALA A 55 -8.13 10.70 6.19
N VAL A 56 -7.01 10.64 6.90
CA VAL A 56 -6.95 10.16 8.28
C VAL A 56 -5.95 11.03 9.03
N ASP A 57 -6.30 11.45 10.25
CA ASP A 57 -5.45 12.28 11.11
C ASP A 57 -4.94 13.54 10.38
N GLU A 58 -5.80 14.13 9.52
CA GLU A 58 -5.49 15.33 8.72
C GLU A 58 -4.45 15.08 7.61
N HIS A 59 -4.09 13.80 7.34
CA HIS A 59 -3.23 13.44 6.22
C HIS A 59 -4.07 13.08 5.00
N HIS A 60 -3.66 13.59 3.83
CA HIS A 60 -4.35 13.40 2.56
C HIS A 60 -3.42 12.85 1.47
N ASP A 61 -2.24 12.35 1.86
CA ASP A 61 -1.20 11.89 0.95
C ASP A 61 -1.17 10.36 0.79
N PHE A 62 -2.35 9.75 0.86
CA PHE A 62 -2.47 8.30 0.67
C PHE A 62 -2.44 7.93 -0.80
N THR A 63 -1.86 6.77 -1.09
CA THR A 63 -1.86 6.15 -2.42
C THR A 63 -1.98 4.64 -2.26
N LEU A 64 -2.15 3.93 -3.38
CA LEU A 64 -1.92 2.49 -3.37
C LEU A 64 -0.43 2.23 -3.13
N PRO A 65 -0.07 1.09 -2.53
CA PRO A 65 1.34 0.76 -2.33
C PRO A 65 2.03 0.40 -3.64
N THR A 66 3.32 0.72 -3.73
CA THR A 66 4.17 0.22 -4.80
C THR A 66 4.41 -1.29 -4.60
N ARG A 67 4.99 -1.95 -5.60
CA ARG A 67 5.34 -3.37 -5.49
C ARG A 67 6.33 -3.61 -4.35
N ALA A 68 7.34 -2.75 -4.22
CA ALA A 68 8.31 -2.85 -3.13
C ALA A 68 7.65 -2.68 -1.77
N GLU A 69 6.72 -1.73 -1.66
CA GLU A 69 5.96 -1.54 -0.43
C GLU A 69 5.07 -2.73 -0.11
N GLN A 70 4.44 -3.34 -1.11
CA GLN A 70 3.63 -4.55 -0.89
C GLN A 70 4.46 -5.71 -0.32
N ALA A 71 5.69 -5.87 -0.78
CA ALA A 71 6.58 -6.89 -0.24
C ALA A 71 6.90 -6.62 1.25
N ILE A 72 7.12 -5.36 1.61
CA ILE A 72 7.36 -4.96 3.00
C ILE A 72 6.11 -5.19 3.85
N LEU A 73 4.93 -4.83 3.33
CA LEU A 73 3.67 -5.04 4.03
C LEU A 73 3.43 -6.51 4.32
N PHE A 74 3.68 -7.38 3.34
CA PHE A 74 3.52 -8.82 3.55
C PHE A 74 4.51 -9.35 4.56
N GLY A 75 5.75 -8.90 4.53
CA GLY A 75 6.78 -9.36 5.46
C GLY A 75 6.55 -8.88 6.90
N ASN A 76 6.01 -7.68 7.06
CA ASN A 76 5.94 -7.03 8.36
C ASN A 76 4.56 -7.03 9.02
N VAL A 77 3.48 -6.87 8.24
CA VAL A 77 2.13 -6.70 8.79
C VAL A 77 1.07 -7.46 7.98
N PRO A 78 1.30 -8.73 7.63
CA PRO A 78 0.32 -9.47 6.83
C PRO A 78 -1.04 -9.61 7.53
N GLU A 79 -1.06 -9.56 8.85
CA GLU A 79 -2.29 -9.67 9.65
C GLU A 79 -3.27 -8.51 9.40
N LEU A 80 -2.82 -7.41 8.80
CA LEU A 80 -3.68 -6.27 8.49
C LEU A 80 -4.45 -6.46 7.18
N PHE A 81 -4.18 -7.54 6.47
CA PHE A 81 -4.73 -7.78 5.13
C PHE A 81 -5.53 -9.08 5.12
N LYS A 82 -6.58 -9.12 4.28
CA LYS A 82 -7.28 -10.36 4.00
C LYS A 82 -6.38 -11.26 3.15
N ARG A 83 -6.61 -12.56 3.16
CA ARG A 83 -5.83 -13.53 2.38
C ARG A 83 -6.31 -13.54 0.93
N ASP A 84 -6.02 -12.46 0.22
CA ASP A 84 -6.54 -12.22 -1.12
C ASP A 84 -5.59 -11.29 -1.88
N TRP A 85 -5.94 -11.00 -3.14
CA TRP A 85 -5.18 -10.12 -4.02
C TRP A 85 -5.50 -8.65 -3.74
N TYR A 86 -4.45 -7.83 -3.69
CA TYR A 86 -4.54 -6.38 -3.50
C TYR A 86 -3.82 -5.65 -4.62
N TRP A 87 -4.45 -4.62 -5.18
CA TRP A 87 -3.85 -3.79 -6.21
C TRP A 87 -2.61 -3.04 -5.72
N SER A 88 -1.57 -2.96 -6.58
CA SER A 88 -0.48 -2.02 -6.41
C SER A 88 -0.74 -0.74 -7.20
N ALA A 89 0.12 0.25 -7.00
CA ALA A 89 0.08 1.50 -7.76
C ALA A 89 0.70 1.37 -9.16
N GLU A 90 1.26 0.20 -9.52
CA GLU A 90 2.10 0.08 -10.71
C GLU A 90 1.44 -0.70 -11.82
N LYS A 91 1.35 -0.09 -13.01
CA LYS A 91 0.92 -0.78 -14.22
C LYS A 91 2.04 -1.69 -14.72
N HIS A 92 1.66 -2.75 -15.42
CA HIS A 92 2.62 -3.62 -16.07
C HIS A 92 3.30 -2.87 -17.23
N ALA A 93 4.63 -2.91 -17.26
CA ALA A 93 5.39 -2.14 -18.26
C ALA A 93 5.21 -2.67 -19.68
N SER A 94 4.98 -3.98 -19.83
CA SER A 94 4.93 -4.64 -21.15
C SER A 94 3.51 -4.98 -21.59
N TYR A 95 2.59 -5.27 -20.68
CA TYR A 95 1.24 -5.69 -21.01
C TYR A 95 0.26 -4.56 -20.73
N ALA A 96 -0.17 -3.89 -21.80
CA ALA A 96 -1.17 -2.84 -21.71
C ALA A 96 -2.48 -3.42 -21.13
N GLY A 97 -3.11 -2.67 -20.26
CA GLY A 97 -4.33 -3.11 -19.61
C GLY A 97 -4.13 -4.00 -18.40
N TYR A 98 -2.88 -4.17 -17.92
CA TYR A 98 -2.59 -4.95 -16.70
C TYR A 98 -1.87 -4.11 -15.67
N ALA A 99 -2.13 -4.39 -14.40
CA ALA A 99 -1.45 -3.75 -13.27
C ALA A 99 -0.98 -4.83 -12.29
N TRP A 100 0.07 -4.51 -11.54
CA TRP A 100 0.63 -5.43 -10.56
C TRP A 100 -0.24 -5.51 -9.31
N CYS A 101 -0.28 -6.68 -8.71
CA CYS A 101 -0.98 -6.96 -7.47
C CYS A 101 -0.20 -7.96 -6.63
N GLN A 102 -0.57 -8.09 -5.36
CA GLN A 102 0.07 -9.03 -4.46
C GLN A 102 -0.97 -9.82 -3.68
N HIS A 103 -0.71 -11.12 -3.52
CA HIS A 103 -1.51 -12.01 -2.70
C HIS A 103 -1.00 -11.99 -1.27
N PHE A 104 -1.90 -11.71 -0.33
CA PHE A 104 -1.50 -11.58 1.08
C PHE A 104 -1.68 -12.88 1.90
N ASP A 105 -1.88 -14.01 1.23
CA ASP A 105 -1.78 -15.33 1.87
C ASP A 105 -0.45 -15.99 1.50
N TYR A 106 -0.13 -16.02 0.20
CA TYR A 106 1.08 -16.69 -0.29
C TYR A 106 2.27 -15.74 -0.47
N GLY A 107 2.04 -14.43 -0.55
CA GLY A 107 3.10 -13.46 -0.67
C GLY A 107 3.60 -13.24 -2.09
N ASP A 108 3.07 -13.94 -3.07
CA ASP A 108 3.51 -13.78 -4.46
C ASP A 108 2.90 -12.52 -5.07
N GLN A 109 3.60 -11.98 -6.06
CA GLN A 109 3.12 -10.88 -6.87
C GLN A 109 2.76 -11.40 -8.26
N GLY A 110 1.68 -10.86 -8.79
CA GLY A 110 1.22 -11.16 -10.12
C GLY A 110 0.64 -9.90 -10.75
N TYR A 111 -0.05 -10.08 -11.86
CA TYR A 111 -0.72 -8.94 -12.49
C TYR A 111 -2.11 -9.36 -12.95
N GLY A 112 -3.05 -8.44 -12.81
CA GLY A 112 -4.43 -8.64 -13.20
C GLY A 112 -4.86 -7.58 -14.19
N HIS A 113 -5.91 -7.90 -14.97
CA HIS A 113 -6.49 -6.93 -15.89
C HIS A 113 -7.05 -5.76 -15.08
N ILE A 114 -6.85 -4.53 -15.56
CA ILE A 114 -7.27 -3.33 -14.82
C ILE A 114 -8.78 -3.24 -14.63
N ASP A 115 -9.57 -4.01 -15.40
CA ASP A 115 -11.01 -4.09 -15.23
C ASP A 115 -11.45 -5.22 -14.29
N ASP A 116 -10.53 -6.03 -13.78
CA ASP A 116 -10.81 -6.99 -12.72
C ASP A 116 -10.99 -6.25 -11.39
N GLU A 117 -11.81 -6.79 -10.52
CA GLU A 117 -12.06 -6.21 -9.20
C GLU A 117 -11.23 -6.93 -8.15
N LEU A 118 -10.28 -6.21 -7.53
CA LEU A 118 -9.45 -6.72 -6.46
C LEU A 118 -9.56 -5.81 -5.24
N ARG A 119 -9.00 -6.24 -4.12
CA ARG A 119 -8.99 -5.45 -2.91
C ARG A 119 -8.01 -4.28 -3.00
N ALA A 120 -8.27 -3.24 -2.22
CA ALA A 120 -7.43 -2.06 -2.19
C ALA A 120 -7.21 -1.60 -0.74
N ARG A 121 -5.98 -1.30 -0.41
CA ARG A 121 -5.62 -0.71 0.88
C ARG A 121 -4.71 0.48 0.65
N ALA A 122 -5.06 1.61 1.26
CA ALA A 122 -4.30 2.85 1.13
C ALA A 122 -3.09 2.83 2.07
N VAL A 123 -1.98 3.40 1.63
CA VAL A 123 -0.79 3.62 2.45
C VAL A 123 -0.31 5.05 2.26
N ARG A 124 0.49 5.51 3.20
CA ARG A 124 1.24 6.76 3.03
C ARG A 124 2.67 6.56 3.48
N ARG A 125 3.54 7.43 2.99
CA ARG A 125 4.98 7.41 3.32
C ARG A 125 5.48 8.81 3.53
N PHE A 126 6.45 8.95 4.42
CA PHE A 126 7.10 10.23 4.69
C PHE A 126 8.55 9.99 5.10
N PRO A 127 9.45 10.98 4.91
CA PRO A 127 10.87 10.77 5.16
C PRO A 127 11.18 10.30 6.57
N ALA A 128 12.04 9.28 6.66
CA ALA A 128 12.52 8.73 7.92
C ALA A 128 13.82 9.45 8.30
N ARG A 129 13.69 10.47 9.18
CA ARG A 129 14.84 11.29 9.61
C ARG A 129 14.92 11.39 11.09
#